data_db2299eb1a2c3a4a185b1dd5cd535ad3
#
_entry.id   db2299eb1a2c3a4a185b1dd5cd535ad3
#
_cell.length_a   1.000
_cell.length_b   1.000
_cell.length_c   1.000
_cell.angle_alpha   90.00
_cell.angle_beta   90.00
_cell.angle_gamma   90.00
#
_symmetry.space_group_name_H-M   'P 1'
#
loop_
_entity.id
_entity.type
_entity.pdbx_description
1 polymer ?
#
loop_
_entity_poly.entity_id
_entity_poly.type
_entity_poly.pdbx_seq_one_letter_code
_entity_poly.pdbx_strand_id
1 'polypeptide(L)'
;LIFVLFSHKQLINKKTESVDFRYHSMIKEYKLSIPQALAGITLRQYQKYLKILDKWDKEDEVYIKTKMLQIFCGLEIEDTFKIPLNNFDFAIDVINKCFKEETPLVPRFSMSATDEYGEETVVEFGFIPKLDEMTFGEFIDLDGYISDWDKMHKAMAVLFRPVIFKKNEFYRVMDYEGSHKYSDVMLDMPVSVAIGAMVFFYRLGSKLPSYTLDYLQQELKKKGIPPQLKETLEKNGVGINQYLQSLKKMQQRLTKLQSFQYTPV
;
A
#
# COMPACT_ATOMS: atom_id res chain seq x y z
N LEU A 1 -13.63 29.68 -37.59
CA LEU A 1 -14.29 28.51 -37.00
C LEU A 1 -13.51 27.27 -37.42
N ILE A 2 -12.53 26.86 -36.64
CA ILE A 2 -11.77 25.62 -36.90
C ILE A 2 -12.33 24.59 -35.92
N PHE A 3 -13.04 23.59 -36.46
CA PHE A 3 -13.43 22.40 -35.74
C PHE A 3 -12.19 21.53 -35.52
N VAL A 4 -11.74 21.40 -34.27
CA VAL A 4 -10.75 20.40 -33.87
C VAL A 4 -11.49 19.09 -33.69
N LEU A 5 -11.34 18.17 -34.64
CA LEU A 5 -11.81 16.81 -34.55
C LEU A 5 -11.01 16.06 -33.47
N PHE A 6 -11.63 15.81 -32.33
CA PHE A 6 -11.13 14.92 -31.31
C PHE A 6 -11.21 13.48 -31.83
N SER A 7 -10.10 12.89 -32.24
CA SER A 7 -10.01 11.46 -32.50
C SER A 7 -9.75 10.75 -31.17
N HIS A 8 -10.80 10.23 -30.54
CA HIS A 8 -10.71 9.32 -29.42
C HIS A 8 -10.31 7.92 -29.95
N LYS A 9 -9.04 7.58 -29.96
CA LYS A 9 -8.63 6.19 -30.04
C LYS A 9 -8.20 5.73 -28.64
N GLN A 10 -9.14 5.12 -27.94
CA GLN A 10 -8.84 4.34 -26.74
C GLN A 10 -8.15 3.03 -27.15
N LEU A 11 -6.85 2.96 -26.93
CA LEU A 11 -6.12 1.70 -26.96
C LEU A 11 -6.05 1.17 -25.52
N ILE A 12 -6.99 0.28 -25.20
CA ILE A 12 -6.95 -0.45 -23.92
C ILE A 12 -5.86 -1.51 -24.04
N ASN A 13 -4.74 -1.24 -23.43
CA ASN A 13 -3.69 -2.23 -23.29
C ASN A 13 -3.97 -3.08 -22.04
N LYS A 14 -4.50 -4.29 -22.23
CA LYS A 14 -4.91 -5.22 -21.15
C LYS A 14 -3.78 -5.68 -20.21
N LYS A 15 -2.53 -5.28 -20.45
CA LYS A 15 -1.36 -5.65 -19.64
C LYS A 15 -0.91 -4.57 -18.66
N THR A 16 -1.32 -3.33 -18.83
CA THR A 16 -1.06 -2.23 -17.91
C THR A 16 -2.39 -1.59 -17.57
N GLU A 17 -2.76 -1.56 -16.31
CA GLU A 17 -3.96 -0.89 -15.81
C GLU A 17 -3.84 0.64 -15.94
N SER A 18 -3.56 1.11 -17.16
CA SER A 18 -3.37 2.52 -17.51
C SER A 18 -4.10 2.87 -18.80
N VAL A 19 -4.59 4.10 -18.88
CA VAL A 19 -5.14 4.69 -20.11
C VAL A 19 -4.11 5.59 -20.73
N ASP A 20 -3.80 5.34 -22.01
CA ASP A 20 -2.94 6.21 -22.78
C ASP A 20 -3.76 7.35 -23.40
N PHE A 21 -3.48 8.56 -22.96
CA PHE A 21 -4.04 9.78 -23.53
C PHE A 21 -3.05 10.40 -24.51
N ARG A 22 -3.51 10.67 -25.75
CA ARG A 22 -2.76 11.44 -26.72
C ARG A 22 -3.44 12.78 -26.92
N TYR A 23 -2.73 13.86 -26.73
CA TYR A 23 -3.19 15.18 -27.11
C TYR A 23 -2.16 15.86 -28.01
N HIS A 24 -2.65 16.62 -28.99
CA HIS A 24 -1.81 17.40 -29.89
C HIS A 24 -1.73 18.83 -29.39
N SER A 25 -0.55 19.30 -29.06
CA SER A 25 -0.26 20.74 -29.12
C SER A 25 0.23 21.06 -30.53
N MET A 26 0.15 22.33 -30.97
CA MET A 26 0.53 22.73 -32.36
C MET A 26 1.92 22.26 -32.81
N ILE A 27 2.77 21.73 -31.95
CA ILE A 27 4.17 21.42 -32.23
C ILE A 27 4.59 20.03 -31.75
N LYS A 28 3.86 19.37 -30.80
CA LYS A 28 4.30 18.11 -30.19
C LYS A 28 3.13 17.27 -29.70
N GLU A 29 3.15 15.97 -30.00
CA GLU A 29 2.23 15.00 -29.43
C GLU A 29 2.77 14.52 -28.07
N TYR A 30 1.95 14.59 -27.03
CA TYR A 30 2.28 14.07 -25.71
C TYR A 30 1.40 12.84 -25.43
N LYS A 31 2.05 11.77 -24.97
CA LYS A 31 1.35 10.57 -24.49
C LYS A 31 1.33 10.60 -22.97
N LEU A 32 0.14 10.61 -22.39
CA LEU A 32 -0.07 10.58 -20.97
C LEU A 32 -0.59 9.20 -20.57
N SER A 33 0.17 8.45 -19.78
CA SER A 33 -0.25 7.18 -19.20
C SER A 33 -0.80 7.45 -17.80
N ILE A 34 -2.10 7.23 -17.61
CA ILE A 34 -2.80 7.50 -16.35
C ILE A 34 -3.16 6.15 -15.71
N PRO A 35 -2.72 5.86 -14.47
CA PRO A 35 -3.16 4.66 -13.76
C PRO A 35 -4.66 4.68 -13.56
N GLN A 36 -5.34 3.56 -13.83
CA GLN A 36 -6.79 3.42 -13.69
C GLN A 36 -7.21 2.67 -12.43
N ALA A 37 -6.24 2.04 -11.75
CA ALA A 37 -6.43 1.30 -10.51
C ALA A 37 -5.22 1.47 -9.60
N LEU A 38 -5.38 1.24 -8.30
CA LEU A 38 -4.27 1.25 -7.35
C LEU A 38 -3.17 0.24 -7.68
N ALA A 39 -3.51 -0.83 -8.40
CA ALA A 39 -2.53 -1.80 -8.87
C ALA A 39 -1.56 -1.23 -9.92
N GLY A 40 -1.93 -0.15 -10.61
CA GLY A 40 -1.07 0.58 -11.54
C GLY A 40 -0.15 1.60 -10.88
N ILE A 41 -0.22 1.78 -9.56
CA ILE A 41 0.61 2.69 -8.77
C ILE A 41 1.57 1.86 -7.92
N THR A 42 2.87 2.19 -7.96
CA THR A 42 3.86 1.50 -7.15
C THR A 42 3.89 2.05 -5.71
N LEU A 43 4.35 1.22 -4.76
CA LEU A 43 4.55 1.65 -3.38
C LEU A 43 5.54 2.82 -3.30
N ARG A 44 6.60 2.82 -4.13
CA ARG A 44 7.57 3.92 -4.27
C ARG A 44 6.89 5.25 -4.63
N GLN A 45 6.02 5.23 -5.64
CA GLN A 45 5.28 6.41 -6.06
C GLN A 45 4.37 6.93 -4.95
N TYR A 46 3.68 6.02 -4.29
CA TYR A 46 2.77 6.36 -3.19
C TYR A 46 3.52 6.95 -1.99
N GLN A 47 4.64 6.36 -1.57
CA GLN A 47 5.49 6.92 -0.50
C GLN A 47 6.01 8.32 -0.86
N LYS A 48 6.44 8.52 -2.12
CA LYS A 48 6.88 9.83 -2.60
C LYS A 48 5.76 10.87 -2.53
N TYR A 49 4.55 10.48 -2.88
CA TYR A 49 3.37 11.35 -2.81
C TYR A 49 3.01 11.70 -1.36
N LEU A 50 3.01 10.74 -0.44
CA LEU A 50 2.75 10.98 0.98
C LEU A 50 3.74 11.97 1.60
N LYS A 51 5.04 11.88 1.25
CA LYS A 51 6.06 12.84 1.73
C LYS A 51 5.78 14.28 1.30
N ILE A 52 5.15 14.45 0.16
CA ILE A 52 4.74 15.79 -0.31
C ILE A 52 3.55 16.27 0.52
N LEU A 53 2.54 15.42 0.71
CA LEU A 53 1.37 15.75 1.52
C LEU A 53 1.71 16.09 2.97
N ASP A 54 2.68 15.39 3.57
CA ASP A 54 3.09 15.62 4.97
C ASP A 54 3.81 16.98 5.15
N LYS A 55 4.46 17.49 4.11
CA LYS A 55 5.26 18.72 4.16
C LYS A 55 4.49 19.97 3.74
N TRP A 56 3.33 19.81 3.13
CA TRP A 56 2.64 20.91 2.48
C TRP A 56 1.43 21.37 3.26
N ASP A 57 1.27 22.71 3.34
CA ASP A 57 0.08 23.30 3.93
C ASP A 57 -1.12 23.14 2.97
N LYS A 58 -2.32 22.99 3.51
CA LYS A 58 -3.54 22.59 2.77
C LYS A 58 -4.01 23.60 1.70
N GLU A 59 -3.36 24.75 1.60
CA GLU A 59 -3.81 25.87 0.78
C GLU A 59 -3.38 25.82 -0.70
N ASP A 60 -2.42 24.94 -1.07
CA ASP A 60 -1.94 24.86 -2.46
C ASP A 60 -2.41 23.60 -3.19
N GLU A 61 -3.69 23.55 -3.48
CA GLU A 61 -4.34 22.45 -4.21
C GLU A 61 -3.73 22.23 -5.61
N VAL A 62 -3.38 23.32 -6.31
CA VAL A 62 -2.80 23.24 -7.67
C VAL A 62 -1.44 22.56 -7.63
N TYR A 63 -0.60 22.90 -6.63
CA TYR A 63 0.68 22.27 -6.45
C TYR A 63 0.55 20.76 -6.20
N ILE A 64 -0.36 20.35 -5.29
CA ILE A 64 -0.59 18.93 -4.97
C ILE A 64 -1.07 18.17 -6.20
N LYS A 65 -2.03 18.71 -6.96
CA LYS A 65 -2.50 18.11 -8.22
C LYS A 65 -1.39 17.99 -9.26
N THR A 66 -0.54 19.02 -9.39
CA THR A 66 0.62 18.97 -10.28
C THR A 66 1.59 17.85 -9.86
N LYS A 67 1.89 17.75 -8.56
CA LYS A 67 2.76 16.68 -8.03
C LYS A 67 2.16 15.30 -8.19
N MET A 68 0.84 15.17 -8.07
CA MET A 68 0.12 13.92 -8.34
C MET A 68 0.38 13.43 -9.77
N LEU A 69 0.23 14.29 -10.77
CA LEU A 69 0.50 13.93 -12.16
C LEU A 69 1.97 13.61 -12.41
N GLN A 70 2.88 14.40 -11.83
CA GLN A 70 4.32 14.13 -11.96
C GLN A 70 4.68 12.72 -11.42
N ILE A 71 4.17 12.35 -10.26
CA ILE A 71 4.52 11.11 -9.59
C ILE A 71 3.85 9.90 -10.23
N PHE A 72 2.54 9.99 -10.49
CA PHE A 72 1.76 8.83 -10.93
C PHE A 72 1.72 8.65 -12.45
N CYS A 73 1.90 9.72 -13.21
CA CYS A 73 1.95 9.67 -14.67
C CYS A 73 3.36 9.82 -15.24
N GLY A 74 4.38 10.05 -14.40
CA GLY A 74 5.76 10.21 -14.84
C GLY A 74 6.03 11.48 -15.65
N LEU A 75 5.25 12.54 -15.46
CA LEU A 75 5.41 13.79 -16.19
C LEU A 75 6.51 14.66 -15.59
N GLU A 76 7.22 15.39 -16.45
CA GLU A 76 8.05 16.49 -16.01
C GLU A 76 7.19 17.72 -15.68
N ILE A 77 7.69 18.59 -14.78
CA ILE A 77 6.92 19.76 -14.32
C ILE A 77 6.52 20.67 -15.48
N GLU A 78 7.45 20.90 -16.40
CA GLU A 78 7.23 21.77 -17.57
C GLU A 78 6.15 21.23 -18.52
N ASP A 79 6.06 19.90 -18.65
CA ASP A 79 5.05 19.26 -19.49
C ASP A 79 3.69 19.24 -18.82
N THR A 80 3.62 19.21 -17.50
CA THR A 80 2.36 19.31 -16.76
C THR A 80 1.65 20.63 -17.04
N PHE A 81 2.37 21.74 -17.14
CA PHE A 81 1.79 23.06 -17.45
C PHE A 81 1.35 23.22 -18.92
N LYS A 82 1.75 22.31 -19.81
CA LYS A 82 1.32 22.29 -21.21
C LYS A 82 0.06 21.47 -21.45
N ILE A 83 -0.41 20.74 -20.45
CA ILE A 83 -1.64 19.93 -20.54
C ILE A 83 -2.86 20.84 -20.60
N PRO A 84 -3.79 20.67 -21.57
CA PRO A 84 -5.06 21.36 -21.55
C PRO A 84 -5.82 21.13 -20.25
N LEU A 85 -6.45 22.18 -19.70
CA LEU A 85 -7.11 22.13 -18.39
C LEU A 85 -8.11 20.95 -18.25
N ASN A 86 -8.93 20.71 -19.28
CA ASN A 86 -9.88 19.59 -19.26
C ASN A 86 -9.19 18.22 -19.13
N ASN A 87 -8.01 18.04 -19.75
CA ASN A 87 -7.24 16.80 -19.67
C ASN A 87 -6.53 16.69 -18.31
N PHE A 88 -6.09 17.80 -17.76
CA PHE A 88 -5.52 17.88 -16.41
C PHE A 88 -6.56 17.45 -15.36
N ASP A 89 -7.73 18.06 -15.37
CA ASP A 89 -8.82 17.73 -14.42
C ASP A 89 -9.29 16.29 -14.59
N PHE A 90 -9.43 15.83 -15.85
CA PHE A 90 -9.76 14.43 -16.12
C PHE A 90 -8.73 13.45 -15.53
N ALA A 91 -7.44 13.72 -15.71
CA ALA A 91 -6.39 12.86 -15.18
C ALA A 91 -6.40 12.81 -13.64
N ILE A 92 -6.61 13.96 -12.98
CA ILE A 92 -6.76 14.04 -11.53
C ILE A 92 -7.98 13.23 -11.06
N ASP A 93 -9.12 13.33 -11.75
CA ASP A 93 -10.34 12.60 -11.40
C ASP A 93 -10.13 11.08 -11.53
N VAL A 94 -9.44 10.62 -12.57
CA VAL A 94 -9.13 9.21 -12.76
C VAL A 94 -8.25 8.69 -11.61
N ILE A 95 -7.19 9.41 -11.25
CA ILE A 95 -6.29 9.02 -10.15
C ILE A 95 -7.06 9.04 -8.82
N ASN A 96 -7.88 10.06 -8.56
CA ASN A 96 -8.68 10.13 -7.33
C ASN A 96 -9.68 8.97 -7.21
N LYS A 97 -10.22 8.47 -8.33
CA LYS A 97 -11.08 7.27 -8.32
C LYS A 97 -10.32 6.03 -7.90
N CYS A 98 -9.06 5.87 -8.32
CA CYS A 98 -8.22 4.74 -7.89
C CYS A 98 -8.10 4.69 -6.35
N PHE A 99 -7.92 5.83 -5.68
CA PHE A 99 -7.81 5.88 -4.22
C PHE A 99 -9.10 5.57 -3.44
N LYS A 100 -10.24 5.48 -4.12
CA LYS A 100 -11.53 5.10 -3.52
C LYS A 100 -11.81 3.59 -3.61
N GLU A 101 -10.94 2.83 -4.30
CA GLU A 101 -11.11 1.39 -4.47
C GLU A 101 -10.93 0.65 -3.14
N GLU A 102 -11.78 -0.35 -2.90
CA GLU A 102 -11.55 -1.29 -1.82
C GLU A 102 -10.40 -2.25 -2.19
N THR A 103 -9.44 -2.35 -1.30
CA THR A 103 -8.27 -3.22 -1.48
C THR A 103 -8.33 -4.41 -0.51
N PRO A 104 -8.81 -5.57 -0.94
CA PRO A 104 -8.73 -6.79 -0.14
C PRO A 104 -7.28 -7.27 -0.03
N LEU A 105 -7.00 -8.15 0.95
CA LEU A 105 -5.71 -8.82 1.01
C LEU A 105 -5.49 -9.64 -0.25
N VAL A 106 -4.39 -9.37 -0.94
CA VAL A 106 -3.93 -10.16 -2.09
C VAL A 106 -2.93 -11.19 -1.58
N PRO A 107 -3.26 -12.49 -1.59
CA PRO A 107 -2.38 -13.50 -1.01
C PRO A 107 -1.11 -13.73 -1.82
N ARG A 108 -1.13 -13.49 -3.11
CA ARG A 108 0.02 -13.68 -4.01
C ARG A 108 -0.02 -12.70 -5.16
N PHE A 109 1.14 -12.20 -5.58
CA PHE A 109 1.31 -11.36 -6.75
C PHE A 109 2.67 -11.64 -7.40
N SER A 110 2.81 -11.31 -8.69
CA SER A 110 4.06 -11.46 -9.42
C SER A 110 4.58 -10.10 -9.85
N MET A 111 5.90 -9.93 -9.77
CA MET A 111 6.58 -8.73 -10.25
C MET A 111 7.98 -9.08 -10.75
N SER A 112 8.55 -8.21 -11.59
CA SER A 112 9.95 -8.32 -11.99
C SER A 112 10.85 -8.06 -10.78
N ALA A 113 11.84 -8.90 -10.62
CA ALA A 113 12.90 -8.74 -9.64
C ALA A 113 14.23 -9.14 -10.28
N THR A 114 15.28 -8.46 -9.88
CA THR A 114 16.64 -8.83 -10.32
C THR A 114 17.16 -9.95 -9.43
N ASP A 115 17.62 -11.01 -10.03
CA ASP A 115 18.24 -12.12 -9.32
C ASP A 115 19.69 -11.80 -8.87
N GLU A 116 20.34 -12.76 -8.21
CA GLU A 116 21.71 -12.59 -7.72
C GLU A 116 22.76 -12.49 -8.84
N TYR A 117 22.39 -12.83 -10.09
CA TYR A 117 23.25 -12.71 -11.27
C TYR A 117 23.00 -11.42 -12.06
N GLY A 118 22.03 -10.58 -11.62
CA GLY A 118 21.64 -9.32 -12.28
C GLY A 118 20.64 -9.51 -13.42
N GLU A 119 20.06 -10.71 -13.59
CA GLU A 119 19.03 -10.97 -14.59
C GLU A 119 17.65 -10.61 -14.06
N GLU A 120 16.84 -9.93 -14.91
CA GLU A 120 15.43 -9.64 -14.61
C GLU A 120 14.60 -10.91 -14.76
N THR A 121 14.01 -11.38 -13.67
CA THR A 121 13.11 -12.53 -13.64
C THR A 121 11.78 -12.15 -13.03
N VAL A 122 10.71 -12.85 -13.42
CA VAL A 122 9.40 -12.70 -12.79
C VAL A 122 9.33 -13.59 -11.57
N VAL A 123 9.26 -12.98 -10.39
CA VAL A 123 9.14 -13.67 -9.11
C VAL A 123 7.71 -13.57 -8.60
N GLU A 124 7.12 -14.70 -8.19
CA GLU A 124 5.85 -14.72 -7.47
C GLU A 124 6.14 -14.55 -5.98
N PHE A 125 5.56 -13.51 -5.37
CA PHE A 125 5.61 -13.25 -3.93
C PHE A 125 4.30 -13.68 -3.29
N GLY A 126 4.39 -14.33 -2.12
CA GLY A 126 3.26 -14.78 -1.32
C GLY A 126 3.25 -14.16 0.05
N PHE A 127 2.05 -13.80 0.53
CA PHE A 127 1.82 -13.41 1.92
C PHE A 127 2.14 -14.60 2.83
N ILE A 128 2.67 -14.35 4.04
CA ILE A 128 2.96 -15.43 5.00
C ILE A 128 1.69 -16.25 5.23
N PRO A 129 1.71 -17.58 4.94
CA PRO A 129 0.48 -18.38 4.98
C PRO A 129 -0.08 -18.54 6.40
N LYS A 130 0.79 -18.49 7.41
CA LYS A 130 0.46 -18.70 8.81
C LYS A 130 1.11 -17.65 9.69
N LEU A 131 0.31 -16.71 10.18
CA LEU A 131 0.79 -15.64 11.05
C LEU A 131 1.16 -16.12 12.46
N ASP A 132 0.56 -17.20 12.93
CA ASP A 132 0.84 -17.85 14.21
C ASP A 132 2.20 -18.59 14.25
N GLU A 133 2.75 -18.87 13.08
CA GLU A 133 4.13 -19.44 12.95
C GLU A 133 5.20 -18.35 12.73
N MET A 134 4.82 -17.05 12.78
CA MET A 134 5.77 -15.93 12.66
C MET A 134 6.83 -16.01 13.77
N THR A 135 8.09 -15.91 13.38
CA THR A 135 9.20 -15.89 14.33
C THR A 135 9.26 -14.58 15.09
N PHE A 136 9.92 -14.56 16.22
CA PHE A 136 10.12 -13.36 17.04
C PHE A 136 10.88 -12.26 16.28
N GLY A 137 11.85 -12.63 15.43
CA GLY A 137 12.57 -11.68 14.58
C GLY A 137 11.67 -11.02 13.54
N GLU A 138 10.83 -11.81 12.84
CA GLU A 138 9.83 -11.30 11.91
C GLU A 138 8.84 -10.34 12.59
N PHE A 139 8.39 -10.70 13.77
CA PHE A 139 7.47 -9.87 14.55
C PHE A 139 8.08 -8.51 14.93
N ILE A 140 9.32 -8.49 15.45
CA ILE A 140 10.01 -7.23 15.82
C ILE A 140 10.20 -6.34 14.59
N ASP A 141 10.65 -6.90 13.48
CA ASP A 141 10.87 -6.13 12.26
C ASP A 141 9.56 -5.59 11.71
N LEU A 142 8.51 -6.41 11.69
CA LEU A 142 7.18 -5.98 11.24
C LEU A 142 6.63 -4.85 12.11
N ASP A 143 6.68 -5.00 13.45
CA ASP A 143 6.20 -3.99 14.39
C ASP A 143 6.95 -2.66 14.24
N GLY A 144 8.25 -2.72 13.99
CA GLY A 144 9.11 -1.56 13.77
C GLY A 144 8.84 -0.81 12.46
N TYR A 145 8.21 -1.46 11.45
CA TYR A 145 8.03 -0.89 10.12
C TYR A 145 6.58 -0.59 9.76
N ILE A 146 5.63 -1.41 10.19
CA ILE A 146 4.25 -1.41 9.67
C ILE A 146 3.47 -0.12 9.98
N SER A 147 3.86 0.61 11.00
CA SER A 147 3.22 1.88 11.38
C SER A 147 3.76 3.10 10.64
N ASP A 148 4.81 2.93 9.85
CA ASP A 148 5.53 4.00 9.17
C ASP A 148 5.50 3.79 7.64
N TRP A 149 4.79 4.68 6.93
CA TRP A 149 4.71 4.58 5.48
C TRP A 149 6.06 4.71 4.79
N ASP A 150 7.01 5.43 5.35
CA ASP A 150 8.37 5.51 4.80
C ASP A 150 9.12 4.18 4.87
N LYS A 151 8.72 3.31 5.80
CA LYS A 151 9.29 1.97 5.99
C LYS A 151 8.39 0.85 5.48
N MET A 152 7.24 1.18 4.87
CA MET A 152 6.25 0.19 4.44
C MET A 152 6.85 -0.88 3.51
N HIS A 153 7.79 -0.52 2.62
CA HIS A 153 8.48 -1.49 1.77
C HIS A 153 9.25 -2.55 2.57
N LYS A 154 9.77 -2.19 3.76
CA LYS A 154 10.42 -3.14 4.68
C LYS A 154 9.40 -4.03 5.37
N ALA A 155 8.27 -3.47 5.81
CA ALA A 155 7.16 -4.25 6.34
C ALA A 155 6.63 -5.26 5.31
N MET A 156 6.50 -4.83 4.03
CA MET A 156 6.07 -5.72 2.96
C MET A 156 7.08 -6.82 2.67
N ALA A 157 8.40 -6.57 2.81
CA ALA A 157 9.44 -7.59 2.68
C ALA A 157 9.44 -8.63 3.82
N VAL A 158 8.88 -8.29 4.99
CA VAL A 158 8.61 -9.28 6.05
C VAL A 158 7.41 -10.15 5.67
N LEU A 159 6.33 -9.51 5.19
CA LEU A 159 5.03 -10.15 4.96
C LEU A 159 4.96 -10.95 3.66
N PHE A 160 5.63 -10.49 2.61
CA PHE A 160 5.62 -11.09 1.29
C PHE A 160 7.02 -11.59 0.93
N ARG A 161 7.11 -12.87 0.64
CA ARG A 161 8.37 -13.54 0.30
C ARG A 161 8.21 -14.37 -0.96
N PRO A 162 9.28 -14.67 -1.69
CA PRO A 162 9.23 -15.53 -2.86
C PRO A 162 8.54 -16.86 -2.57
N VAL A 163 7.63 -17.26 -3.44
CA VAL A 163 6.96 -18.56 -3.35
C VAL A 163 7.91 -19.64 -3.87
N ILE A 164 8.27 -20.59 -2.99
CA ILE A 164 9.20 -21.69 -3.31
C ILE A 164 8.47 -22.99 -3.63
N PHE A 165 7.21 -23.11 -3.24
CA PHE A 165 6.38 -24.28 -3.53
C PHE A 165 4.92 -23.88 -3.65
N LYS A 166 4.20 -24.50 -4.60
CA LYS A 166 2.79 -24.25 -4.84
C LYS A 166 2.06 -25.52 -5.28
N LYS A 167 0.95 -25.81 -4.62
CA LYS A 167 0.04 -26.91 -5.01
C LYS A 167 -1.40 -26.49 -4.71
N ASN A 168 -2.18 -26.25 -5.75
CA ASN A 168 -3.52 -25.68 -5.67
C ASN A 168 -3.49 -24.32 -4.91
N GLU A 169 -4.32 -24.17 -3.89
CA GLU A 169 -4.35 -22.98 -3.02
C GLU A 169 -3.23 -22.97 -1.95
N PHE A 170 -2.62 -24.11 -1.71
CA PHE A 170 -1.50 -24.20 -0.75
C PHE A 170 -0.20 -23.72 -1.40
N TYR A 171 0.53 -22.89 -0.67
CA TYR A 171 1.87 -22.46 -1.07
C TYR A 171 2.79 -22.31 0.16
N ARG A 172 4.08 -22.34 -0.09
CA ARG A 172 5.13 -22.05 0.89
C ARG A 172 5.98 -20.90 0.37
N VAL A 173 6.34 -20.01 1.26
CA VAL A 173 7.25 -18.91 0.97
C VAL A 173 8.65 -19.24 1.51
N MET A 174 9.66 -18.55 0.98
CA MET A 174 11.03 -18.65 1.44
C MET A 174 11.14 -18.27 2.92
N ASP A 175 12.09 -18.87 3.62
CA ASP A 175 12.37 -18.55 5.03
C ASP A 175 12.83 -17.09 5.18
N TYR A 176 12.61 -16.52 6.36
CA TYR A 176 12.96 -15.15 6.65
C TYR A 176 14.45 -15.00 6.95
N GLU A 177 15.15 -14.20 6.16
CA GLU A 177 16.56 -13.87 6.32
C GLU A 177 16.81 -12.38 6.59
N GLY A 178 15.78 -11.65 7.02
CA GLY A 178 15.80 -10.21 7.23
C GLY A 178 15.10 -9.44 6.12
N SER A 179 14.48 -8.31 6.47
CA SER A 179 13.71 -7.49 5.54
C SER A 179 14.57 -6.87 4.42
N HIS A 180 15.85 -6.67 4.65
CA HIS A 180 16.79 -6.02 3.72
C HIS A 180 16.91 -6.75 2.38
N LYS A 181 16.70 -8.08 2.36
CA LYS A 181 16.88 -8.90 1.16
C LYS A 181 15.93 -8.52 0.01
N TYR A 182 14.70 -8.12 0.33
CA TYR A 182 13.66 -7.80 -0.66
C TYR A 182 13.04 -6.41 -0.48
N SER A 183 13.51 -5.61 0.48
CA SER A 183 12.91 -4.29 0.76
C SER A 183 12.92 -3.36 -0.46
N ASP A 184 14.00 -3.36 -1.22
CA ASP A 184 14.13 -2.48 -2.39
C ASP A 184 13.23 -2.95 -3.55
N VAL A 185 13.10 -4.26 -3.71
CA VAL A 185 12.16 -4.86 -4.68
C VAL A 185 10.73 -4.49 -4.32
N MET A 186 10.37 -4.52 -3.03
CA MET A 186 9.02 -4.15 -2.57
C MET A 186 8.66 -2.68 -2.80
N LEU A 187 9.61 -1.80 -3.09
CA LEU A 187 9.28 -0.44 -3.50
C LEU A 187 8.49 -0.38 -4.81
N ASP A 188 8.69 -1.35 -5.69
CA ASP A 188 8.04 -1.39 -7.00
C ASP A 188 6.78 -2.28 -7.02
N MET A 189 6.39 -2.85 -5.85
CA MET A 189 5.13 -3.59 -5.73
C MET A 189 3.91 -2.69 -5.95
N PRO A 190 2.77 -3.24 -6.43
CA PRO A 190 1.51 -2.51 -6.49
C PRO A 190 1.09 -2.01 -5.10
N VAL A 191 0.77 -0.72 -4.98
CA VAL A 191 0.35 -0.13 -3.70
C VAL A 191 -0.95 -0.75 -3.17
N SER A 192 -1.82 -1.25 -4.05
CA SER A 192 -3.03 -2.00 -3.67
C SER A 192 -2.73 -3.20 -2.79
N VAL A 193 -1.64 -3.92 -3.06
CA VAL A 193 -1.21 -5.07 -2.25
C VAL A 193 -0.79 -4.63 -0.86
N ALA A 194 0.01 -3.55 -0.76
CA ALA A 194 0.43 -3.00 0.52
C ALA A 194 -0.76 -2.49 1.35
N ILE A 195 -1.68 -1.73 0.74
CA ILE A 195 -2.90 -1.24 1.40
C ILE A 195 -3.78 -2.41 1.84
N GLY A 196 -3.97 -3.44 0.99
CA GLY A 196 -4.73 -4.63 1.33
C GLY A 196 -4.17 -5.37 2.54
N ALA A 197 -2.85 -5.52 2.63
CA ALA A 197 -2.18 -6.09 3.79
C ALA A 197 -2.39 -5.22 5.04
N MET A 198 -2.28 -3.89 4.93
CA MET A 198 -2.52 -2.96 6.04
C MET A 198 -3.96 -3.03 6.55
N VAL A 199 -4.95 -3.05 5.64
CA VAL A 199 -6.37 -3.19 5.99
C VAL A 199 -6.64 -4.53 6.67
N PHE A 200 -5.99 -5.60 6.21
CA PHE A 200 -6.08 -6.91 6.83
C PHE A 200 -5.58 -6.88 8.28
N PHE A 201 -4.37 -6.35 8.53
CA PHE A 201 -3.83 -6.22 9.89
C PHE A 201 -4.67 -5.31 10.78
N TYR A 202 -5.20 -4.22 10.23
CA TYR A 202 -6.12 -3.36 10.94
C TYR A 202 -7.38 -4.12 11.39
N ARG A 203 -8.01 -4.88 10.49
CA ARG A 203 -9.20 -5.70 10.81
C ARG A 203 -8.87 -6.81 11.81
N LEU A 204 -7.73 -7.46 11.67
CA LEU A 204 -7.25 -8.46 12.61
C LEU A 204 -7.05 -7.85 14.00
N GLY A 205 -6.33 -6.73 14.06
CA GLY A 205 -6.04 -6.02 15.31
C GLY A 205 -7.26 -5.39 15.97
N SER A 206 -8.29 -5.01 15.23
CA SER A 206 -9.54 -4.50 15.80
C SER A 206 -10.42 -5.60 16.38
N LYS A 207 -10.30 -6.84 15.90
CA LYS A 207 -11.08 -7.99 16.38
C LYS A 207 -10.40 -8.73 17.53
N LEU A 208 -9.09 -8.96 17.45
CA LEU A 208 -8.32 -9.69 18.47
C LEU A 208 -8.46 -9.13 19.89
N PRO A 209 -8.43 -7.79 20.11
CA PRO A 209 -8.50 -7.24 21.44
C PRO A 209 -9.82 -7.49 22.15
N SER A 210 -10.94 -7.45 21.45
CA SER A 210 -12.23 -7.73 22.05
C SER A 210 -12.30 -9.18 22.55
N TYR A 211 -11.92 -10.13 21.71
CA TYR A 211 -11.88 -11.54 22.08
C TYR A 211 -10.87 -11.83 23.19
N THR A 212 -9.68 -11.21 23.14
CA THR A 212 -8.62 -11.44 24.13
C THR A 212 -8.96 -10.79 25.46
N LEU A 213 -9.53 -9.57 25.46
CA LEU A 213 -10.01 -8.92 26.68
C LEU A 213 -11.16 -9.69 27.32
N ASP A 214 -12.13 -10.15 26.55
CA ASP A 214 -13.24 -10.96 27.05
C ASP A 214 -12.73 -12.30 27.60
N TYR A 215 -11.81 -12.95 26.90
CA TYR A 215 -11.17 -14.18 27.37
C TYR A 215 -10.39 -13.94 28.68
N LEU A 216 -9.53 -12.91 28.72
CA LEU A 216 -8.77 -12.56 29.93
C LEU A 216 -9.68 -12.20 31.09
N GLN A 217 -10.75 -11.44 30.86
CA GLN A 217 -11.74 -11.12 31.91
C GLN A 217 -12.48 -12.36 32.40
N GLN A 218 -12.81 -13.31 31.53
CA GLN A 218 -13.43 -14.58 31.92
C GLN A 218 -12.45 -15.44 32.71
N GLU A 219 -11.21 -15.55 32.28
CA GLU A 219 -10.17 -16.30 33.01
C GLU A 219 -9.87 -15.68 34.39
N LEU A 220 -9.77 -14.34 34.48
CA LEU A 220 -9.56 -13.65 35.76
C LEU A 220 -10.74 -13.79 36.75
N LYS A 221 -11.94 -14.07 36.26
CA LYS A 221 -13.12 -14.33 37.10
C LYS A 221 -13.20 -15.77 37.66
N LYS A 222 -12.42 -16.71 37.11
CA LYS A 222 -12.39 -18.09 37.61
C LYS A 222 -11.73 -18.13 38.99
N LYS A 223 -12.45 -18.70 39.98
CA LYS A 223 -11.91 -18.92 41.31
C LYS A 223 -10.82 -20.00 41.26
N GLY A 224 -9.60 -19.67 41.71
CA GLY A 224 -8.52 -20.65 41.84
C GLY A 224 -7.35 -20.52 40.88
N ILE A 225 -7.20 -19.39 40.22
CA ILE A 225 -6.05 -19.12 39.35
C ILE A 225 -4.77 -18.99 40.22
N PRO A 226 -3.68 -19.76 39.92
CA PRO A 226 -2.40 -19.55 40.60
C PRO A 226 -1.89 -18.12 40.44
N PRO A 227 -1.25 -17.53 41.50
CA PRO A 227 -0.76 -16.16 41.44
C PRO A 227 0.20 -15.87 40.27
N GLN A 228 1.01 -16.85 39.91
CA GLN A 228 1.96 -16.78 38.78
C GLN A 228 1.25 -16.66 37.42
N LEU A 229 0.13 -17.37 37.25
CA LEU A 229 -0.66 -17.28 36.01
C LEU A 229 -1.37 -15.93 35.90
N LYS A 230 -1.84 -15.40 37.04
CA LYS A 230 -2.44 -14.06 37.13
C LYS A 230 -1.44 -12.98 36.75
N GLU A 231 -0.23 -13.04 37.25
CA GLU A 231 0.86 -12.12 36.90
C GLU A 231 1.25 -12.21 35.41
N THR A 232 1.26 -13.41 34.84
CA THR A 232 1.53 -13.62 33.40
C THR A 232 0.41 -13.05 32.54
N LEU A 233 -0.86 -13.21 32.92
CA LEU A 233 -1.99 -12.65 32.22
C LEU A 233 -2.04 -11.11 32.31
N GLU A 234 -1.66 -10.54 33.45
CA GLU A 234 -1.53 -9.08 33.63
C GLU A 234 -0.38 -8.51 32.78
N LYS A 235 0.77 -9.18 32.70
CA LYS A 235 1.90 -8.79 31.85
C LYS A 235 1.55 -8.87 30.36
N ASN A 236 0.90 -9.94 29.94
CA ASN A 236 0.43 -10.09 28.55
C ASN A 236 -0.63 -9.05 28.18
N GLY A 237 -1.48 -8.65 29.15
CA GLY A 237 -2.44 -7.56 28.98
C GLY A 237 -1.77 -6.20 28.69
N VAL A 238 -0.60 -5.95 29.26
CA VAL A 238 0.19 -4.72 28.98
C VAL A 238 0.75 -4.74 27.54
N GLY A 239 1.23 -5.87 27.08
CA GLY A 239 1.67 -6.04 25.67
C GLY A 239 0.54 -5.83 24.67
N ILE A 240 -0.65 -6.35 24.96
CA ILE A 240 -1.87 -6.16 24.16
C ILE A 240 -2.27 -4.67 24.14
N ASN A 241 -2.17 -3.94 25.25
CA ASN A 241 -2.47 -2.51 25.29
C ASN A 241 -1.49 -1.68 24.46
N GLN A 242 -0.20 -2.01 24.43
CA GLN A 242 0.80 -1.36 23.56
C GLN A 242 0.50 -1.66 22.10
N TYR A 243 0.18 -2.89 21.75
CA TYR A 243 -0.24 -3.29 20.41
C TYR A 243 -1.51 -2.55 19.97
N LEU A 244 -2.52 -2.44 20.86
CA LEU A 244 -3.74 -1.66 20.61
C LEU A 244 -3.47 -0.18 20.38
N GLN A 245 -2.54 0.41 21.13
CA GLN A 245 -2.12 1.80 20.93
C GLN A 245 -1.42 1.98 19.58
N SER A 246 -0.58 1.05 19.17
CA SER A 246 0.05 1.03 17.85
C SER A 246 -1.01 0.95 16.73
N LEU A 247 -1.99 0.07 16.87
CA LEU A 247 -3.09 -0.07 15.92
C LEU A 247 -3.98 1.17 15.86
N LYS A 248 -4.28 1.80 17.02
CA LYS A 248 -5.01 3.07 17.05
C LYS A 248 -4.24 4.20 16.35
N LYS A 249 -2.92 4.28 16.53
CA LYS A 249 -2.08 5.25 15.83
C LYS A 249 -2.09 4.98 14.31
N MET A 250 -2.01 3.72 13.91
CA MET A 250 -2.09 3.32 12.51
C MET A 250 -3.46 3.66 11.91
N GLN A 251 -4.55 3.36 12.63
CA GLN A 251 -5.90 3.76 12.24
C GLN A 251 -6.03 5.27 12.05
N GLN A 252 -5.53 6.07 12.98
CA GLN A 252 -5.57 7.53 12.88
C GLN A 252 -4.79 8.03 11.66
N ARG A 253 -3.66 7.40 11.30
CA ARG A 253 -2.91 7.71 10.08
C ARG A 253 -3.68 7.31 8.82
N LEU A 254 -4.27 6.10 8.80
CA LEU A 254 -5.13 5.66 7.68
C LEU A 254 -6.38 6.54 7.53
N THR A 255 -7.00 6.96 8.64
CA THR A 255 -8.13 7.89 8.62
C THR A 255 -7.72 9.27 8.13
N LYS A 256 -6.52 9.75 8.48
CA LYS A 256 -5.96 10.97 7.88
C LYS A 256 -5.75 10.84 6.38
N LEU A 257 -5.26 9.69 5.91
CA LEU A 257 -5.14 9.41 4.48
C LEU A 257 -6.50 9.40 3.77
N GLN A 258 -7.55 8.87 4.42
CA GLN A 258 -8.93 8.95 3.91
C GLN A 258 -9.51 10.37 3.96
N SER A 259 -9.11 11.21 4.92
CA SER A 259 -9.55 12.61 4.99
C SER A 259 -8.86 13.52 3.98
N PHE A 260 -7.74 13.09 3.38
CA PHE A 260 -7.16 13.69 2.18
C PHE A 260 -7.91 13.27 0.90
N GLN A 261 -8.83 12.30 0.98
CA GLN A 261 -9.78 12.03 -0.05
C GLN A 261 -10.82 13.15 -0.06
N TYR A 262 -10.51 14.18 -0.85
CA TYR A 262 -11.48 15.06 -1.48
C TYR A 262 -12.60 15.58 -0.58
N THR A 263 -12.50 16.80 -0.11
CA THR A 263 -13.65 17.68 0.01
C THR A 263 -13.94 18.25 -1.38
N PRO A 264 -15.08 17.89 -2.03
CA PRO A 264 -15.49 18.59 -3.24
C PRO A 264 -15.78 20.04 -2.84
N VAL A 265 -15.15 20.96 -3.55
CA VAL A 265 -15.58 22.37 -3.58
C VAL A 265 -16.78 22.44 -4.48
#